data_24e6f418411d8a0a1cd114bf7147d479
#
_entry.id   24e6f418411d8a0a1cd114bf7147d479
#
_cell.length_a   1.000
_cell.length_b   1.000
_cell.length_c   1.000
_cell.angle_alpha   90.00
_cell.angle_beta   90.00
_cell.angle_gamma   90.00
#
_symmetry.space_group_name_H-M   'P 1'
#
loop_
_entity.id
_entity.type
_entity.pdbx_description
1 polymer ?
#
loop_
_entity_poly.entity_id
_entity_poly.type
_entity_poly.pdbx_seq_one_letter_code
_entity_poly.pdbx_strand_id
1 'polypeptide(L)'
;MTLSRAEFLRLLPGAAGPYLEEEDGTLAATGGAWRIRLTPLPEVRLGALVLPRFQVEVVLPGYTPEEERAFLTRFHTQFRRGGG
;
A
#
# COMPACT_ATOMS: atom_id res chain seq x y z
N MET A 1 6.33 -5.85 -0.43
CA MET A 1 6.32 -5.19 0.88
C MET A 1 6.21 -6.23 1.97
N THR A 2 6.99 -6.09 3.03
CA THR A 2 7.14 -7.09 4.08
C THR A 2 6.48 -6.65 5.38
N LEU A 3 5.17 -6.52 5.38
CA LEU A 3 4.39 -6.24 6.58
C LEU A 3 3.02 -6.90 6.40
N SER A 4 2.26 -6.99 7.49
CA SER A 4 0.95 -7.62 7.42
C SER A 4 -0.06 -6.70 6.74
N ARG A 5 -1.12 -7.30 6.20
CA ARG A 5 -2.22 -6.53 5.61
C ARG A 5 -2.82 -5.56 6.64
N ALA A 6 -2.99 -6.01 7.88
CA ALA A 6 -3.55 -5.16 8.93
C ALA A 6 -2.68 -3.93 9.18
N GLU A 7 -1.37 -4.09 9.20
CA GLU A 7 -0.45 -2.95 9.36
C GLU A 7 -0.49 -2.03 8.16
N PHE A 8 -0.55 -2.60 6.95
CA PHE A 8 -0.67 -1.81 5.74
C PHE A 8 -1.92 -0.93 5.79
N LEU A 9 -3.07 -1.52 6.12
CA LEU A 9 -4.33 -0.78 6.19
C LEU A 9 -4.32 0.29 7.27
N ARG A 10 -3.64 0.03 8.38
CA ARG A 10 -3.51 1.01 9.46
C ARG A 10 -2.68 2.23 9.04
N LEU A 11 -1.65 2.01 8.24
CA LEU A 11 -0.74 3.08 7.81
C LEU A 11 -1.23 3.83 6.57
N LEU A 12 -2.10 3.23 5.79
CA LEU A 12 -2.52 3.77 4.50
C LEU A 12 -3.15 5.17 4.57
N PRO A 13 -4.03 5.49 5.54
CA PRO A 13 -4.59 6.84 5.58
C PRO A 13 -3.54 7.94 5.72
N GLY A 14 -2.45 7.69 6.47
CA GLY A 14 -1.35 8.65 6.59
C GLY A 14 -0.53 8.77 5.32
N ALA A 15 -0.47 7.70 4.52
CA ALA A 15 0.33 7.67 3.30
C ALA A 15 -0.42 8.24 2.10
N ALA A 16 -1.73 8.00 2.00
CA ALA A 16 -2.48 8.30 0.78
C ALA A 16 -3.86 8.93 1.05
N GLY A 17 -4.27 9.05 2.30
CA GLY A 17 -5.58 9.60 2.65
C GLY A 17 -6.64 8.54 2.87
N PRO A 18 -7.88 8.96 3.14
CA PRO A 18 -8.97 8.02 3.44
C PRO A 18 -9.31 7.14 2.26
N TYR A 19 -9.71 5.90 2.55
CA TYR A 19 -9.99 4.90 1.54
C TYR A 19 -11.21 4.05 1.89
N LEU A 20 -11.73 3.35 0.87
CA LEU A 20 -12.77 2.35 1.02
C LEU A 20 -12.23 1.02 0.49
N GLU A 21 -12.62 -0.07 1.11
CA GLU A 21 -12.26 -1.41 0.65
C GLU A 21 -13.41 -1.96 -0.20
N GLU A 22 -13.11 -2.37 -1.44
CA GLU A 22 -14.08 -2.96 -2.34
C GLU A 22 -14.26 -4.46 -2.04
N GLU A 23 -15.32 -5.07 -2.61
CA GLU A 23 -15.64 -6.48 -2.36
C GLU A 23 -14.50 -7.43 -2.74
N ASP A 24 -13.76 -7.10 -3.78
CA ASP A 24 -12.62 -7.91 -4.23
C ASP A 24 -11.34 -7.66 -3.43
N GLY A 25 -11.40 -6.79 -2.41
CA GLY A 25 -10.23 -6.44 -1.61
C GLY A 25 -9.42 -5.27 -2.14
N THR A 26 -9.81 -4.69 -3.29
CA THR A 26 -9.15 -3.50 -3.81
C THR A 26 -9.44 -2.31 -2.90
N LEU A 27 -8.41 -1.51 -2.66
CA LEU A 27 -8.54 -0.30 -1.84
C LEU A 27 -8.66 0.90 -2.76
N ALA A 28 -9.65 1.73 -2.56
CA ALA A 28 -9.89 2.89 -3.42
C ALA A 28 -9.95 4.15 -2.56
N ALA A 29 -9.34 5.25 -3.05
CA ALA A 29 -9.48 6.54 -2.40
C ALA A 29 -10.96 6.92 -2.31
N THR A 30 -11.36 7.52 -1.20
CA THR A 30 -12.76 7.92 -1.00
C THR A 30 -13.24 8.83 -2.13
N GLY A 31 -12.36 9.67 -2.66
CA GLY A 31 -12.67 10.54 -3.81
C GLY A 31 -12.42 9.91 -5.17
N GLY A 32 -11.98 8.66 -5.22
CA GLY A 32 -11.70 7.97 -6.48
C GLY A 32 -10.38 8.31 -7.15
N ALA A 33 -9.49 9.03 -6.47
CA ALA A 33 -8.26 9.51 -7.07
C ALA A 33 -7.24 8.39 -7.35
N TRP A 34 -7.28 7.31 -6.58
CA TRP A 34 -6.33 6.20 -6.75
C TRP A 34 -6.97 4.88 -6.33
N ARG A 35 -6.35 3.79 -6.78
CA ARG A 35 -6.72 2.43 -6.38
C ARG A 35 -5.46 1.65 -6.07
N ILE A 36 -5.53 0.78 -5.07
CA ILE A 36 -4.41 -0.07 -4.66
C ILE A 36 -4.89 -1.51 -4.57
N ARG A 37 -4.15 -2.41 -5.20
CA ARG A 37 -4.41 -3.84 -5.13
C ARG A 37 -3.26 -4.53 -4.41
N LEU A 38 -3.59 -5.39 -3.45
CA LEU A 38 -2.62 -6.17 -2.70
C LEU A 38 -2.70 -7.62 -3.14
N THR A 39 -1.56 -8.17 -3.57
CA THR A 39 -1.49 -9.57 -3.99
C THR A 39 -0.56 -10.31 -3.03
N PRO A 40 -1.05 -11.34 -2.31
CA PRO A 40 -0.19 -12.11 -1.41
C PRO A 40 0.96 -12.76 -2.16
N LEU A 41 2.14 -12.74 -1.56
CA LEU A 41 3.34 -13.39 -2.06
C LEU A 41 3.77 -14.46 -1.05
N PRO A 42 4.62 -15.41 -1.45
CA PRO A 42 5.17 -16.40 -0.52
C PRO A 42 5.86 -15.71 0.65
N GLU A 43 5.67 -16.26 1.85
CA GLU A 43 6.28 -15.75 3.06
C GLU A 43 7.80 -15.83 3.00
N VAL A 44 8.46 -14.89 3.67
CA VAL A 44 9.91 -14.94 3.86
C VAL A 44 10.19 -15.63 5.19
N ARG A 45 11.01 -16.68 5.15
CA ARG A 45 11.40 -17.42 6.35
C ARG A 45 12.87 -17.17 6.65
N LEU A 46 13.15 -16.67 7.85
CA LEU A 46 14.50 -16.40 8.34
C LEU A 46 14.66 -17.12 9.67
N GLY A 47 15.14 -18.37 9.64
CA GLY A 47 15.18 -19.21 10.82
C GLY A 47 13.77 -19.48 11.34
N ALA A 48 13.50 -19.13 12.60
CA ALA A 48 12.17 -19.28 13.19
C ALA A 48 11.22 -18.12 12.87
N LEU A 49 11.72 -17.09 12.17
CA LEU A 49 10.94 -15.90 11.85
C LEU A 49 10.22 -16.08 10.53
N VAL A 50 8.93 -15.81 10.50
CA VAL A 50 8.11 -15.85 9.30
C VAL A 50 7.56 -14.45 9.07
N LEU A 51 7.87 -13.87 7.88
CA LEU A 51 7.46 -12.52 7.53
C LEU A 51 6.44 -12.56 6.40
N PRO A 52 5.25 -11.98 6.57
CA PRO A 52 4.28 -11.90 5.49
C PRO A 52 4.75 -10.94 4.41
N ARG A 53 4.42 -11.26 3.16
CA ARG A 53 4.77 -10.43 2.01
C ARG A 53 3.57 -10.27 1.10
N PHE A 54 3.51 -9.14 0.40
CA PHE A 54 2.55 -8.95 -0.68
C PHE A 54 3.10 -7.95 -1.68
N GLN A 55 2.56 -8.04 -2.90
CA GLN A 55 2.85 -7.08 -3.96
C GLN A 55 1.82 -5.96 -3.88
N VAL A 56 2.28 -4.72 -3.96
CA VAL A 56 1.43 -3.54 -3.95
C VAL A 56 1.37 -2.97 -5.36
N GLU A 57 0.18 -2.92 -5.94
CA GLU A 57 -0.05 -2.33 -7.24
C GLU A 57 -0.85 -1.04 -7.06
N VAL A 58 -0.28 0.08 -7.49
CA VAL A 58 -0.91 1.39 -7.34
C VAL A 58 -1.34 1.89 -8.71
N VAL A 59 -2.61 2.26 -8.84
CA VAL A 59 -3.16 2.83 -10.07
C VAL A 59 -3.53 4.28 -9.80
N LEU A 60 -2.98 5.19 -10.61
CA LEU A 60 -3.14 6.63 -10.44
C LEU A 60 -3.72 7.24 -11.72
N PRO A 61 -5.03 7.04 -11.97
CA PRO A 61 -5.63 7.51 -13.22
C PRO A 61 -5.60 9.04 -13.31
N GLY A 62 -5.15 9.54 -14.46
CA GLY A 62 -5.10 10.98 -14.69
C GLY A 62 -3.95 11.73 -14.03
N TYR A 63 -3.09 11.03 -13.31
CA TYR A 63 -1.93 11.67 -12.70
C TYR A 63 -0.87 11.98 -13.75
N THR A 64 -0.24 13.15 -13.64
CA THR A 64 0.95 13.46 -14.44
C THR A 64 2.15 12.70 -13.86
N PRO A 65 3.24 12.54 -14.62
CA PRO A 65 4.45 11.91 -14.08
C PRO A 65 4.97 12.58 -12.80
N GLU A 66 4.84 13.90 -12.71
CA GLU A 66 5.26 14.63 -11.52
C GLU A 66 4.36 14.31 -10.32
N GLU A 67 3.05 14.23 -10.56
CA GLU A 67 2.09 13.88 -9.51
C GLU A 67 2.29 12.44 -9.04
N GLU A 68 2.57 11.52 -9.95
CA GLU A 68 2.90 10.13 -9.60
C GLU A 68 4.13 10.06 -8.70
N ARG A 69 5.17 10.80 -9.07
CA ARG A 69 6.41 10.81 -8.29
C ARG A 69 6.17 11.35 -6.89
N ALA A 70 5.42 12.45 -6.78
CA ALA A 70 5.09 13.03 -5.47
C ALA A 70 4.29 12.06 -4.61
N PHE A 71 3.30 11.40 -5.21
CA PHE A 71 2.48 10.41 -4.50
C PHE A 71 3.34 9.26 -3.98
N LEU A 72 4.16 8.68 -4.85
CA LEU A 72 4.99 7.52 -4.49
C LEU A 72 6.05 7.88 -3.46
N THR A 73 6.63 9.07 -3.52
CA THR A 73 7.60 9.53 -2.53
C THR A 73 6.96 9.63 -1.15
N ARG A 74 5.77 10.23 -1.06
CA ARG A 74 5.04 10.33 0.20
C ARG A 74 4.64 8.95 0.72
N PHE A 75 4.16 8.09 -0.18
CA PHE A 75 3.75 6.73 0.13
C PHE A 75 4.91 5.94 0.75
N HIS A 76 6.05 5.91 0.06
CA HIS A 76 7.23 5.19 0.55
C HIS A 76 7.76 5.74 1.86
N THR A 77 7.77 7.06 2.01
CA THR A 77 8.24 7.69 3.24
C THR A 77 7.37 7.28 4.43
N GLN A 78 6.05 7.30 4.25
CA GLN A 78 5.13 6.94 5.33
C GLN A 78 5.27 5.49 5.73
N PHE A 79 5.36 4.59 4.76
CA PHE A 79 5.51 3.17 5.05
C PHE A 79 6.87 2.81 5.62
N ARG A 80 7.91 3.53 5.24
CA ARG A 80 9.24 3.34 5.83
C ARG A 80 9.22 3.68 7.31
N ARG A 81 8.58 4.78 7.69
CA ARG A 81 8.48 5.20 9.09
C ARG A 81 7.65 4.24 9.92
N GLY A 82 6.51 3.83 9.40
CA GLY A 82 5.58 2.99 10.14
C GLY A 82 5.93 1.51 10.12
N GLY A 83 6.63 1.06 9.08
CA GLY A 83 6.91 -0.36 8.87
C GLY A 83 8.26 -0.81 9.39
N GLY A 84 9.02 0.10 9.89
CA GLY A 84 10.29 -0.31 10.31
C GLY A 84 11.23 0.41 10.92
#